data_4009616d003e9c3971140ab42496ec99
#
_entry.id   4009616d003e9c3971140ab42496ec99
#
_cell.length_a   1.000
_cell.length_b   1.000
_cell.length_c   1.000
_cell.angle_alpha   90.00
_cell.angle_beta   90.00
_cell.angle_gamma   90.00
#
_symmetry.space_group_name_H-M   'P 1'
#
loop_
_entity.id
_entity.type
_entity.pdbx_description
1 polymer ?
#
loop_
_entity_poly.entity_id
_entity_poly.type
_entity_poly.pdbx_seq_one_letter_code
_entity_poly.pdbx_strand_id
1 'polypeptide(L)'
;YIVILYFTQSFSFGAYQIRIATALYALAYLFPFLVLPLGLANFISNMLFGGFGIVDMAGGCIVGILAAACIVLIRRKNWSRVLIAVPIILVPGLGVATYLSYFLSMPYPLMAVNLCIGQMIPSIVGVILVKALEKGIYPGRTAGITGKRSTEH
;
A
#
# COMPACT_ATOMS: atom_id res chain seq x y z
N TYR A 1 1.93 7.31 8.97
CA TYR A 1 2.65 6.10 8.57
C TYR A 1 3.59 5.63 9.69
N ILE A 2 4.56 6.45 10.09
CA ILE A 2 5.58 6.12 11.10
C ILE A 2 4.94 5.71 12.44
N VAL A 3 3.96 6.47 12.93
CA VAL A 3 3.25 6.18 14.19
C VAL A 3 2.52 4.83 14.13
N ILE A 4 1.81 4.53 13.05
CA ILE A 4 1.15 3.23 12.88
C ILE A 4 2.18 2.11 12.86
N LEU A 5 3.29 2.29 12.16
CA LEU A 5 4.35 1.29 12.10
C LEU A 5 5.00 1.08 13.47
N TYR A 6 5.19 2.13 14.26
CA TYR A 6 5.70 2.05 15.62
C TYR A 6 4.84 1.13 16.51
N PHE A 7 3.52 1.32 16.50
CA PHE A 7 2.62 0.47 17.29
C PHE A 7 2.43 -0.95 16.73
N THR A 8 2.72 -1.16 15.45
CA THR A 8 2.57 -2.46 14.79
C THR A 8 3.91 -3.12 14.45
N GLN A 9 5.03 -2.62 14.97
CA GLN A 9 6.36 -3.08 14.60
C GLN A 9 6.57 -4.59 14.80
N SER A 10 6.00 -5.18 15.86
CA SER A 10 6.11 -6.62 16.15
C SER A 10 5.56 -7.51 15.02
N PHE A 11 4.53 -7.04 14.31
CA PHE A 11 3.94 -7.72 13.15
C PHE A 11 4.53 -7.25 11.83
N SER A 12 5.00 -5.99 11.78
CA SER A 12 5.50 -5.34 10.57
C SER A 12 6.87 -5.85 10.12
N PHE A 13 7.67 -6.36 11.04
CA PHE A 13 9.01 -6.91 10.79
C PHE A 13 9.11 -8.41 11.12
N GLY A 14 7.97 -9.09 11.32
CA GLY A 14 7.89 -10.53 11.52
C GLY A 14 8.02 -11.32 10.21
N ALA A 15 7.87 -12.65 10.29
CA ALA A 15 8.03 -13.56 9.15
C ALA A 15 7.12 -13.25 7.95
N TYR A 16 5.91 -12.74 8.18
CA TYR A 16 4.94 -12.36 7.14
C TYR A 16 4.93 -10.87 6.83
N GLN A 17 5.67 -10.06 7.58
CA GLN A 17 5.77 -8.61 7.45
C GLN A 17 4.42 -7.90 7.18
N ILE A 18 3.44 -8.12 8.07
CA ILE A 18 2.11 -7.49 7.98
C ILE A 18 2.25 -6.00 8.31
N ARG A 19 2.56 -5.18 7.32
CA ARG A 19 2.73 -3.73 7.49
C ARG A 19 1.40 -3.01 7.32
N ILE A 20 0.59 -2.90 8.37
CA ILE A 20 -0.70 -2.18 8.32
C ILE A 20 -0.54 -0.74 7.81
N ALA A 21 0.60 -0.10 8.08
CA ALA A 21 0.92 1.22 7.59
C ALA A 21 0.91 1.34 6.05
N THR A 22 1.13 0.25 5.29
CA THR A 22 1.06 0.26 3.83
C THR A 22 -0.36 0.49 3.30
N ALA A 23 -1.40 0.29 4.12
CA ALA A 23 -2.76 0.68 3.78
C ALA A 23 -2.87 2.18 3.46
N LEU A 24 -2.01 3.02 4.06
CA LEU A 24 -1.97 4.46 3.80
C LEU A 24 -1.53 4.81 2.38
N TYR A 25 -0.87 3.90 1.64
CA TYR A 25 -0.58 4.13 0.21
C TYR A 25 -1.87 4.35 -0.59
N ALA A 26 -2.97 3.75 -0.15
CA ALA A 26 -4.28 3.95 -0.77
C ALA A 26 -4.71 5.43 -0.77
N LEU A 27 -4.25 6.26 0.18
CA LEU A 27 -4.55 7.69 0.23
C LEU A 27 -4.01 8.45 -0.99
N ALA A 28 -2.98 7.94 -1.66
CA ALA A 28 -2.50 8.51 -2.91
C ALA A 28 -3.56 8.49 -4.02
N TYR A 29 -4.58 7.62 -3.91
CA TYR A 29 -5.74 7.64 -4.79
C TYR A 29 -6.53 8.94 -4.67
N LEU A 30 -6.73 9.45 -3.47
CA LEU A 30 -7.45 10.70 -3.22
C LEU A 30 -6.52 11.92 -3.33
N PHE A 31 -5.30 11.78 -2.87
CA PHE A 31 -4.29 12.84 -2.72
C PHE A 31 -2.98 12.46 -3.42
N PRO A 32 -2.86 12.71 -4.74
CA PRO A 32 -1.66 12.31 -5.52
C PRO A 32 -0.35 12.90 -5.02
N PHE A 33 -0.38 14.05 -4.33
CA PHE A 33 0.82 14.67 -3.76
C PHE A 33 1.46 13.84 -2.63
N LEU A 34 0.74 12.85 -2.08
CA LEU A 34 1.26 11.96 -1.04
C LEU A 34 2.28 10.92 -1.53
N VAL A 35 2.48 10.77 -2.84
CA VAL A 35 3.42 9.78 -3.40
C VAL A 35 4.82 9.93 -2.78
N LEU A 36 5.40 11.12 -2.81
CA LEU A 36 6.72 11.38 -2.22
C LEU A 36 6.71 11.30 -0.69
N PRO A 37 5.79 11.95 0.04
CA PRO A 37 5.70 11.82 1.50
C PRO A 37 5.56 10.38 2.00
N LEU A 38 4.82 9.52 1.30
CA LEU A 38 4.68 8.11 1.69
C LEU A 38 5.97 7.31 1.48
N GLY A 39 6.71 7.59 0.41
CA GLY A 39 8.04 7.01 0.20
C GLY A 39 9.03 7.44 1.26
N LEU A 40 9.07 8.75 1.59
CA LEU A 40 9.92 9.30 2.66
C LEU A 40 9.53 8.75 4.03
N ALA A 41 8.24 8.60 4.31
CA ALA A 41 7.77 8.01 5.55
C ALA A 41 8.22 6.54 5.69
N ASN A 42 8.26 5.80 4.58
CA ASN A 42 8.80 4.43 4.57
C ASN A 42 10.31 4.41 4.78
N PHE A 43 11.06 5.34 4.15
CA PHE A 43 12.50 5.52 4.37
C PHE A 43 12.80 5.75 5.85
N ILE A 44 12.15 6.74 6.48
CA ILE A 44 12.34 7.09 7.88
C ILE A 44 11.94 5.93 8.79
N SER A 45 10.84 5.25 8.48
CA SER A 45 10.38 4.10 9.27
C SER A 45 11.39 2.94 9.26
N ASN A 46 11.97 2.63 8.09
CA ASN A 46 12.99 1.60 8.00
C ASN A 46 14.31 2.05 8.64
N MET A 47 14.61 3.36 8.67
CA MET A 47 15.73 3.91 9.41
C MET A 47 15.57 3.71 10.93
N LEU A 48 14.36 3.89 11.44
CA LEU A 48 14.08 3.82 12.89
C LEU A 48 13.85 2.39 13.38
N PHE A 49 13.22 1.55 12.57
CA PHE A 49 12.71 0.23 12.98
C PHE A 49 13.20 -0.92 12.10
N GLY A 50 13.81 -0.63 10.94
CA GLY A 50 14.34 -1.64 10.02
C GLY A 50 15.65 -2.22 10.52
N GLY A 51 15.94 -3.49 10.12
CA GLY A 51 17.13 -4.21 10.55
C GLY A 51 18.23 -4.34 9.50
N PHE A 52 17.98 -3.94 8.24
CA PHE A 52 18.87 -4.22 7.10
C PHE A 52 19.59 -2.97 6.55
N GLY A 53 19.65 -1.90 7.34
CA GLY A 53 20.42 -0.69 7.04
C GLY A 53 19.95 0.07 5.81
N ILE A 54 20.91 0.67 5.07
CA ILE A 54 20.64 1.58 3.94
C ILE A 54 19.83 0.91 2.82
N VAL A 55 20.04 -0.38 2.60
CA VAL A 55 19.31 -1.11 1.53
C VAL A 55 17.82 -1.20 1.84
N ASP A 56 17.48 -1.46 3.11
CA ASP A 56 16.08 -1.50 3.56
C ASP A 56 15.44 -0.10 3.52
N MET A 57 16.19 0.92 3.91
CA MET A 57 15.74 2.32 3.86
C MET A 57 15.45 2.76 2.42
N ALA A 58 16.42 2.60 1.52
CA ALA A 58 16.31 2.99 0.12
C ALA A 58 15.28 2.11 -0.63
N GLY A 59 15.34 0.79 -0.42
CA GLY A 59 14.40 -0.16 -1.02
C GLY A 59 12.96 0.12 -0.60
N GLY A 60 12.73 0.35 0.68
CA GLY A 60 11.41 0.72 1.20
C GLY A 60 10.89 2.05 0.64
N CYS A 61 11.76 3.06 0.48
CA CYS A 61 11.42 4.32 -0.14
C CYS A 61 10.96 4.14 -1.59
N ILE A 62 11.76 3.44 -2.40
CA ILE A 62 11.46 3.18 -3.81
C ILE A 62 10.15 2.40 -3.95
N VAL A 63 10.00 1.33 -3.18
CA VAL A 63 8.79 0.51 -3.17
C VAL A 63 7.56 1.33 -2.77
N GLY A 64 7.68 2.18 -1.76
CA GLY A 64 6.60 3.07 -1.31
C GLY A 64 6.18 4.07 -2.40
N ILE A 65 7.14 4.71 -3.06
CA ILE A 65 6.88 5.62 -4.17
C ILE A 65 6.21 4.89 -5.34
N LEU A 66 6.73 3.72 -5.73
CA LEU A 66 6.19 2.93 -6.84
C LEU A 66 4.75 2.47 -6.55
N ALA A 67 4.49 1.95 -5.35
CA ALA A 67 3.15 1.53 -4.96
C ALA A 67 2.15 2.70 -5.02
N ALA A 68 2.49 3.83 -4.42
CA ALA A 68 1.66 5.03 -4.42
C ALA A 68 1.47 5.61 -5.83
N ALA A 69 2.51 5.63 -6.67
CA ALA A 69 2.43 6.07 -8.06
C ALA A 69 1.51 5.18 -8.90
N CYS A 70 1.58 3.85 -8.76
CA CYS A 70 0.65 2.92 -9.41
C CYS A 70 -0.80 3.20 -9.01
N ILE A 71 -1.06 3.52 -7.74
CA ILE A 71 -2.39 3.88 -7.25
C ILE A 71 -2.90 5.17 -7.90
N VAL A 72 -2.04 6.19 -8.05
CA VAL A 72 -2.38 7.42 -8.78
C VAL A 72 -2.72 7.13 -10.24
N LEU A 73 -2.01 6.22 -10.91
CA LEU A 73 -2.31 5.80 -12.28
C LEU A 73 -3.68 5.12 -12.39
N ILE A 74 -4.04 4.27 -11.42
CA ILE A 74 -5.37 3.64 -11.35
C ILE A 74 -6.47 4.71 -11.31
N ARG A 75 -6.28 5.76 -10.50
CA ARG A 75 -7.21 6.90 -10.45
C ARG A 75 -7.28 7.64 -11.79
N ARG A 76 -6.13 7.97 -12.39
CA ARG A 76 -6.07 8.71 -13.67
C ARG A 76 -6.77 7.97 -14.80
N LYS A 77 -6.71 6.64 -14.79
CA LYS A 77 -7.37 5.78 -15.78
C LYS A 77 -8.83 5.45 -15.43
N ASN A 78 -9.37 6.01 -14.34
CA ASN A 78 -10.71 5.72 -13.83
C ASN A 78 -11.02 4.22 -13.64
N TRP A 79 -9.99 3.45 -13.29
CA TRP A 79 -10.14 2.03 -12.99
C TRP A 79 -10.83 1.79 -11.65
N SER A 80 -11.33 0.57 -11.44
CA SER A 80 -12.02 0.20 -10.22
C SER A 80 -11.16 0.43 -8.98
N ARG A 81 -11.77 0.97 -7.91
CA ARG A 81 -11.11 1.19 -6.61
C ARG A 81 -10.57 -0.08 -5.98
N VAL A 82 -11.14 -1.23 -6.31
CA VAL A 82 -10.65 -2.53 -5.82
C VAL A 82 -9.24 -2.83 -6.35
N LEU A 83 -8.90 -2.31 -7.55
CA LEU A 83 -7.57 -2.47 -8.12
C LEU A 83 -6.45 -1.79 -7.31
N ILE A 84 -6.79 -0.90 -6.37
CA ILE A 84 -5.82 -0.33 -5.41
C ILE A 84 -5.13 -1.42 -4.59
N ALA A 85 -5.82 -2.53 -4.32
CA ALA A 85 -5.25 -3.67 -3.61
C ALA A 85 -4.05 -4.28 -4.34
N VAL A 86 -4.06 -4.30 -5.67
CA VAL A 86 -3.01 -4.92 -6.49
C VAL A 86 -1.63 -4.31 -6.24
N PRO A 87 -1.41 -2.98 -6.40
CA PRO A 87 -0.10 -2.40 -6.11
C PRO A 87 0.28 -2.46 -4.63
N ILE A 88 -0.66 -2.45 -3.69
CA ILE A 88 -0.36 -2.60 -2.25
C ILE A 88 0.16 -4.01 -1.95
N ILE A 89 -0.33 -5.04 -2.65
CA ILE A 89 0.13 -6.42 -2.46
C ILE A 89 1.42 -6.66 -3.24
N LEU A 90 1.41 -6.39 -4.55
CA LEU A 90 2.48 -6.83 -5.44
C LEU A 90 3.74 -5.99 -5.34
N VAL A 91 3.62 -4.66 -5.23
CA VAL A 91 4.82 -3.80 -5.25
C VAL A 91 5.68 -4.00 -4.00
N PRO A 92 5.15 -3.96 -2.76
CA PRO A 92 5.93 -4.32 -1.59
C PRO A 92 6.26 -5.82 -1.54
N GLY A 93 5.31 -6.70 -1.89
CA GLY A 93 5.50 -8.14 -1.83
C GLY A 93 6.66 -8.62 -2.70
N LEU A 94 6.75 -8.18 -3.94
CA LEU A 94 7.81 -8.54 -4.86
C LEU A 94 9.07 -7.67 -4.66
N GLY A 95 8.90 -6.35 -4.48
CA GLY A 95 10.00 -5.42 -4.37
C GLY A 95 10.84 -5.62 -3.11
N VAL A 96 10.20 -5.81 -1.95
CA VAL A 96 10.93 -6.08 -0.70
C VAL A 96 11.55 -7.48 -0.71
N ALA A 97 10.88 -8.46 -1.34
CA ALA A 97 11.41 -9.81 -1.46
C ALA A 97 12.76 -9.87 -2.17
N THR A 98 13.05 -8.96 -3.12
CA THR A 98 14.31 -8.97 -3.89
C THR A 98 15.55 -8.83 -3.00
N TYR A 99 15.55 -7.86 -2.10
CA TYR A 99 16.70 -7.66 -1.20
C TYR A 99 16.59 -8.50 0.06
N LEU A 100 15.39 -8.76 0.56
CA LEU A 100 15.20 -9.51 1.80
C LEU A 100 15.58 -10.99 1.64
N SER A 101 15.30 -11.60 0.46
CA SER A 101 15.71 -12.95 0.15
C SER A 101 17.25 -13.11 0.19
N TYR A 102 17.97 -12.08 -0.27
CA TYR A 102 19.42 -12.06 -0.20
C TYR A 102 19.94 -11.98 1.24
N PHE A 103 19.39 -11.05 2.06
CA PHE A 103 19.83 -10.87 3.45
C PHE A 103 19.49 -12.05 4.36
N LEU A 104 18.34 -12.68 4.14
CA LEU A 104 17.91 -13.82 4.96
C LEU A 104 18.33 -15.17 4.40
N SER A 105 19.04 -15.19 3.25
CA SER A 105 19.45 -16.43 2.56
C SER A 105 18.26 -17.37 2.29
N MET A 106 17.07 -16.80 2.01
CA MET A 106 15.84 -17.54 1.74
C MET A 106 15.52 -17.52 0.25
N PRO A 107 14.90 -18.59 -0.30
CA PRO A 107 14.45 -18.61 -1.70
C PRO A 107 13.48 -17.45 -2.00
N TYR A 108 13.76 -16.69 -3.06
CA TYR A 108 12.94 -15.54 -3.48
C TYR A 108 11.45 -15.87 -3.60
N PRO A 109 11.01 -16.99 -4.24
CA PRO A 109 9.59 -17.29 -4.39
C PRO A 109 8.88 -17.45 -3.04
N LEU A 110 9.54 -18.10 -2.07
CA LEU A 110 8.99 -18.27 -0.73
C LEU A 110 8.83 -16.93 -0.02
N MET A 111 9.85 -16.06 -0.10
CA MET A 111 9.81 -14.73 0.48
C MET A 111 8.72 -13.88 -0.17
N ALA A 112 8.63 -13.87 -1.50
CA ALA A 112 7.62 -13.12 -2.24
C ALA A 112 6.18 -13.54 -1.86
N VAL A 113 5.92 -14.84 -1.76
CA VAL A 113 4.61 -15.37 -1.35
C VAL A 113 4.27 -14.93 0.09
N ASN A 114 5.20 -15.08 1.03
CA ASN A 114 4.99 -14.67 2.43
C ASN A 114 4.68 -13.18 2.54
N LEU A 115 5.43 -12.33 1.84
CA LEU A 115 5.21 -10.89 1.85
C LEU A 115 3.89 -10.50 1.16
N CYS A 116 3.54 -11.13 0.05
CA CYS A 116 2.25 -10.90 -0.61
C CYS A 116 1.07 -11.27 0.31
N ILE A 117 1.16 -12.39 1.02
CA ILE A 117 0.14 -12.80 2.00
C ILE A 117 0.05 -11.74 3.11
N GLY A 118 1.19 -11.29 3.64
CA GLY A 118 1.23 -10.25 4.67
C GLY A 118 0.61 -8.92 4.23
N GLN A 119 0.65 -8.59 2.92
CA GLN A 119 0.05 -7.37 2.36
C GLN A 119 -1.44 -7.49 2.04
N MET A 120 -2.05 -8.67 2.14
CA MET A 120 -3.50 -8.83 1.87
C MET A 120 -4.35 -8.01 2.86
N ILE A 121 -4.04 -8.08 4.17
CA ILE A 121 -4.76 -7.33 5.20
C ILE A 121 -4.63 -5.81 4.97
N PRO A 122 -3.43 -5.22 4.84
CA PRO A 122 -3.28 -3.81 4.54
C PRO A 122 -4.00 -3.37 3.26
N SER A 123 -4.03 -4.20 2.23
CA SER A 123 -4.69 -3.88 0.97
C SER A 123 -6.21 -3.75 1.12
N ILE A 124 -6.84 -4.66 1.87
CA ILE A 124 -8.27 -4.60 2.17
C ILE A 124 -8.57 -3.32 2.99
N VAL A 125 -7.79 -3.07 4.04
CA VAL A 125 -7.93 -1.85 4.86
C VAL A 125 -7.78 -0.60 4.00
N GLY A 126 -6.81 -0.56 3.07
CA GLY A 126 -6.58 0.56 2.16
C GLY A 126 -7.77 0.82 1.23
N VAL A 127 -8.35 -0.22 0.65
CA VAL A 127 -9.55 -0.09 -0.21
C VAL A 127 -10.75 0.42 0.59
N ILE A 128 -10.97 -0.10 1.80
CA ILE A 128 -12.05 0.36 2.68
C ILE A 128 -11.84 1.82 3.06
N LEU A 129 -10.61 2.20 3.42
CA LEU A 129 -10.25 3.57 3.79
C LEU A 129 -10.57 4.55 2.67
N VAL A 130 -10.19 4.24 1.42
CA VAL A 130 -10.50 5.09 0.26
C VAL A 130 -12.00 5.22 0.06
N LYS A 131 -12.75 4.11 0.11
CA LYS A 131 -14.20 4.13 -0.05
C LYS A 131 -14.90 4.96 1.03
N ALA A 132 -14.46 4.84 2.28
CA ALA A 132 -15.01 5.59 3.41
C ALA A 132 -14.74 7.09 3.29
N LEU A 133 -13.49 7.47 2.98
CA LEU A 133 -13.09 8.87 2.83
C LEU A 133 -13.74 9.51 1.60
N GLU A 134 -13.84 8.80 0.49
CA GLU A 134 -14.49 9.33 -0.71
C GLU A 134 -15.96 9.63 -0.46
N LYS A 135 -16.68 8.77 0.29
CA LYS A 135 -18.06 9.01 0.70
C LYS A 135 -18.20 10.25 1.59
N GLY A 136 -17.22 10.48 2.47
CA GLY A 136 -17.21 11.65 3.37
C GLY A 136 -16.83 12.95 2.66
N ILE A 137 -15.85 12.91 1.74
CA ILE A 137 -15.32 14.11 1.06
C ILE A 137 -16.17 14.49 -0.16
N TYR A 138 -16.76 13.50 -0.87
CA TYR A 138 -17.53 13.69 -2.09
C TYR A 138 -18.93 13.05 -2.01
N PRO A 139 -19.82 13.52 -1.11
CA PRO A 139 -21.13 12.90 -0.91
C PRO A 139 -22.02 12.88 -2.16
N GLY A 140 -21.79 13.77 -3.14
CA GLY A 140 -22.58 13.83 -4.38
C GLY A 140 -22.18 12.84 -5.48
N ARG A 141 -21.01 12.22 -5.40
CA ARG A 141 -20.50 11.32 -6.47
C ARG A 141 -21.06 9.90 -6.40
N THR A 142 -21.57 9.50 -5.24
CA THR A 142 -22.19 8.19 -5.02
C THR A 142 -23.67 8.15 -5.44
N ALA A 143 -24.36 9.27 -5.49
CA ALA A 143 -25.78 9.35 -5.90
C ALA A 143 -25.99 9.15 -7.41
N GLY A 144 -24.97 9.43 -8.25
CA GLY A 144 -25.07 9.31 -9.71
C GLY A 144 -25.02 7.89 -10.28
N ILE A 145 -24.60 6.91 -9.50
CA ILE A 145 -24.44 5.51 -9.97
C ILE A 145 -25.71 4.69 -9.75
N THR A 146 -26.54 5.10 -8.78
CA THR A 146 -27.81 4.40 -8.45
C THR A 146 -29.00 4.93 -9.27
N GLY A 147 -28.88 6.15 -9.85
CA GLY A 147 -29.99 6.82 -10.58
C GLY A 147 -30.15 6.41 -12.04
N LYS A 148 -29.27 5.59 -12.64
CA LYS A 148 -29.30 5.27 -14.08
C LYS A 148 -29.96 3.92 -14.42
N ARG A 149 -30.67 3.32 -13.47
CA ARG A 149 -31.32 1.99 -13.66
C ARG A 149 -32.87 2.03 -13.63
N SER A 150 -33.50 3.18 -13.69
CA SER A 150 -34.95 3.26 -13.52
C SER A 150 -35.70 4.00 -14.63
N THR A 151 -35.13 4.21 -15.80
CA THR A 151 -35.91 4.82 -16.92
C THR A 151 -35.55 4.15 -18.24
N GLU A 152 -35.86 2.86 -18.37
CA GLU A 152 -36.13 2.20 -19.66
C GLU A 152 -37.14 1.09 -19.42
N HIS A 153 -38.38 1.49 -19.47
CA HIS A 153 -39.56 0.67 -19.83
C HIS A 153 -40.46 1.49 -20.75
#